data_28ce17df7600886d035d4adf552eacd2
#
_entry.id   28ce17df7600886d035d4adf552eacd2
#
_cell.length_a   1.000
_cell.length_b   1.000
_cell.length_c   1.000
_cell.angle_alpha   90.00
_cell.angle_beta   90.00
_cell.angle_gamma   90.00
#
_symmetry.space_group_name_H-M   'P 1'
#
loop_
_entity.id
_entity.type
_entity.pdbx_description
1 polymer ?
#
loop_
_entity_poly.entity_id
_entity_poly.type
_entity_poly.pdbx_seq_one_letter_code
_entity_poly.pdbx_strand_id
1 'polypeptide(L)'
;MAGIVMMCVGVASLCVNDALAKTLTEGYSPLQIQFMRNLIALPFAFLIAFRMGGTPALRSHRPLAHLLRGTLWIAATFMFFTSIMYLGLAEATALIFVAPLFITAISAMFLGEQVGWRRWLAVLAGFAGVLIVVRPGGSTFQLVSLLPVATAFVYALLMLSARWVDSRESVWTLLLYLTATGALLSAFIVPLVWVPVRLDDVWLFVGIAVFGTAGMTLMTQAFRLAPAVVVAPLDYTALLWATILGWLFWNEIPDAMTFIGAAVIVVSGVFIILREHSAIE
;
A
#
# COMPACT_ATOMS: atom_id res chain seq x y z
N MET A 1 21.20 -5.22 9.94
CA MET A 1 20.26 -5.57 11.03
C MET A 1 19.20 -4.49 11.24
N ALA A 2 19.57 -3.20 11.49
CA ALA A 2 18.57 -2.14 11.75
C ALA A 2 17.51 -1.98 10.62
N GLY A 3 17.91 -2.00 9.34
CA GLY A 3 16.97 -1.90 8.22
C GLY A 3 15.95 -3.05 8.18
N ILE A 4 16.37 -4.28 8.47
CA ILE A 4 15.49 -5.46 8.53
C ILE A 4 14.44 -5.28 9.63
N VAL A 5 14.89 -4.92 10.84
CA VAL A 5 13.98 -4.69 11.98
C VAL A 5 12.99 -3.57 11.67
N MET A 6 13.48 -2.44 11.12
CA MET A 6 12.61 -1.32 10.74
C MET A 6 11.59 -1.72 9.67
N MET A 7 11.98 -2.56 8.70
CA MET A 7 11.04 -3.05 7.68
C MET A 7 9.95 -3.92 8.31
N CYS A 8 10.31 -4.92 9.12
CA CYS A 8 9.35 -5.80 9.76
C CYS A 8 8.39 -5.05 10.70
N VAL A 9 8.90 -4.12 11.52
CA VAL A 9 8.07 -3.30 12.41
C VAL A 9 7.22 -2.33 11.61
N GLY A 10 7.75 -1.75 10.53
CA GLY A 10 7.02 -0.87 9.64
C GLY A 10 5.84 -1.57 8.97
N VAL A 11 6.07 -2.76 8.42
CA VAL A 11 5.03 -3.60 7.82
C VAL A 11 3.97 -4.01 8.85
N ALA A 12 4.39 -4.47 10.03
CA ALA A 12 3.46 -4.79 11.11
C ALA A 12 2.58 -3.58 11.49
N SER A 13 3.18 -2.38 11.58
CA SER A 13 2.45 -1.14 11.85
C SER A 13 1.42 -0.82 10.77
N LEU A 14 1.76 -1.02 9.48
CA LEU A 14 0.78 -0.84 8.40
C LEU A 14 -0.35 -1.86 8.47
N CYS A 15 -0.07 -3.11 8.81
CA CYS A 15 -1.13 -4.11 9.00
C CYS A 15 -2.06 -3.77 10.17
N VAL A 16 -1.52 -3.20 11.25
CA VAL A 16 -2.35 -2.66 12.35
C VAL A 16 -3.20 -1.48 11.86
N ASN A 17 -2.63 -0.56 11.06
CA ASN A 17 -3.39 0.52 10.42
C ASN A 17 -4.56 -0.05 9.59
N ASP A 18 -4.34 -1.11 8.81
CA ASP A 18 -5.36 -1.71 7.95
C ASP A 18 -6.44 -2.44 8.77
N ALA A 19 -6.04 -3.09 9.86
CA ALA A 19 -6.98 -3.70 10.80
C ALA A 19 -7.87 -2.63 11.49
N LEU A 20 -7.28 -1.53 11.95
CA LEU A 20 -8.04 -0.40 12.51
C LEU A 20 -8.97 0.23 11.45
N ALA A 21 -8.50 0.35 10.19
CA ALA A 21 -9.33 0.81 9.10
C ALA A 21 -10.53 -0.12 8.88
N LYS A 22 -10.31 -1.44 8.88
CA LYS A 22 -11.38 -2.44 8.74
C LYS A 22 -12.43 -2.29 9.84
N THR A 23 -12.02 -2.14 11.10
CA THR A 23 -12.96 -1.86 12.21
C THR A 23 -13.78 -0.58 11.98
N LEU A 24 -13.11 0.49 11.53
CA LEU A 24 -13.78 1.76 11.25
C LEU A 24 -14.78 1.67 10.09
N THR A 25 -14.58 0.76 9.12
CA THR A 25 -15.50 0.61 7.98
C THR A 25 -16.88 0.08 8.37
N GLU A 26 -17.06 -0.43 9.58
CA GLU A 26 -18.38 -0.80 10.13
C GLU A 26 -19.29 0.41 10.39
N GLY A 27 -18.71 1.59 10.63
CA GLY A 27 -19.46 2.81 10.97
C GLY A 27 -19.19 4.00 10.05
N TYR A 28 -18.13 3.97 9.27
CA TYR A 28 -17.68 5.13 8.49
C TYR A 28 -17.32 4.73 7.05
N SER A 29 -17.54 5.66 6.12
CA SER A 29 -17.14 5.45 4.74
C SER A 29 -15.60 5.41 4.61
N PRO A 30 -15.04 4.60 3.71
CA PRO A 30 -13.60 4.57 3.42
C PRO A 30 -13.00 5.95 3.10
N LEU A 31 -13.77 6.85 2.46
CA LEU A 31 -13.34 8.23 2.17
C LEU A 31 -13.21 9.06 3.45
N GLN A 32 -14.13 8.91 4.39
CA GLN A 32 -14.07 9.61 5.67
C GLN A 32 -12.91 9.10 6.52
N ILE A 33 -12.70 7.78 6.55
CA ILE A 33 -11.58 7.17 7.26
C ILE A 33 -10.26 7.71 6.72
N GLN A 34 -10.11 7.74 5.40
CA GLN A 34 -8.90 8.25 4.76
C GLN A 34 -8.69 9.74 4.99
N PHE A 35 -9.76 10.56 4.92
CA PHE A 35 -9.68 11.98 5.23
C PHE A 35 -9.20 12.22 6.65
N MET A 36 -9.84 11.60 7.63
CA MET A 36 -9.47 11.74 9.04
C MET A 36 -8.06 11.27 9.32
N ARG A 37 -7.66 10.12 8.75
CA ARG A 37 -6.29 9.61 8.82
C ARG A 37 -5.28 10.64 8.31
N ASN A 38 -5.49 11.16 7.10
CA ASN A 38 -4.57 12.13 6.49
C ASN A 38 -4.56 13.46 7.25
N LEU A 39 -5.71 13.93 7.72
CA LEU A 39 -5.84 15.16 8.50
C LEU A 39 -5.05 15.06 9.83
N ILE A 40 -5.21 13.96 10.56
CA ILE A 40 -4.50 13.71 11.81
C ILE A 40 -3.00 13.46 11.55
N ALA A 41 -2.66 12.76 10.47
CA ALA A 41 -1.26 12.48 10.11
C ALA A 41 -0.50 13.71 9.59
N LEU A 42 -1.18 14.72 9.04
CA LEU A 42 -0.55 15.88 8.40
C LEU A 42 0.42 16.64 9.30
N PRO A 43 0.10 17.01 10.56
CA PRO A 43 1.06 17.67 11.45
C PRO A 43 2.29 16.81 11.74
N PHE A 44 2.12 15.48 11.85
CA PHE A 44 3.24 14.56 12.06
C PHE A 44 4.10 14.45 10.79
N ALA A 45 3.49 14.32 9.62
CA ALA A 45 4.20 14.30 8.35
C ALA A 45 4.98 15.61 8.13
N PHE A 46 4.39 16.76 8.49
CA PHE A 46 5.07 18.05 8.45
C PHE A 46 6.27 18.07 9.39
N LEU A 47 6.10 17.65 10.64
CA LEU A 47 7.16 17.62 11.64
C LEU A 47 8.31 16.70 11.20
N ILE A 48 7.99 15.52 10.68
CA ILE A 48 8.97 14.54 10.15
C ILE A 48 9.73 15.17 8.97
N ALA A 49 9.00 15.75 8.00
CA ALA A 49 9.62 16.39 6.84
C ALA A 49 10.56 17.52 7.26
N PHE A 50 10.14 18.37 8.20
CA PHE A 50 10.96 19.46 8.71
C PHE A 50 12.20 18.97 9.47
N ARG A 51 12.06 17.97 10.35
CA ARG A 51 13.18 17.45 11.17
C ARG A 51 14.18 16.63 10.36
N MET A 52 13.70 15.83 9.40
CA MET A 52 14.53 14.91 8.63
C MET A 52 15.05 15.50 7.31
N GLY A 53 14.33 16.45 6.72
CA GLY A 53 14.68 17.04 5.43
C GLY A 53 14.91 18.57 5.47
N GLY A 54 14.65 19.21 6.62
CA GLY A 54 14.78 20.66 6.77
C GLY A 54 13.77 21.48 5.96
N THR A 55 14.00 22.77 5.84
CA THR A 55 13.15 23.69 5.06
C THR A 55 13.05 23.33 3.56
N PRO A 56 14.09 22.77 2.90
CA PRO A 56 13.97 22.33 1.52
C PRO A 56 12.90 21.24 1.31
N ALA A 57 12.70 20.36 2.30
CA ALA A 57 11.69 19.28 2.21
C ALA A 57 10.24 19.81 2.23
N LEU A 58 10.02 21.04 2.60
CA LEU A 58 8.70 21.68 2.60
C LEU A 58 8.33 22.29 1.23
N ARG A 59 9.25 22.32 0.28
CA ARG A 59 9.04 22.92 -1.05
C ARG A 59 9.07 21.86 -2.13
N SER A 60 8.05 21.87 -2.98
CA SER A 60 8.02 21.04 -4.17
C SER A 60 8.40 21.86 -5.40
N HIS A 61 9.17 21.25 -6.29
CA HIS A 61 9.50 21.77 -7.61
C HIS A 61 8.48 21.35 -8.69
N ARG A 62 7.65 20.34 -8.41
CA ARG A 62 6.65 19.80 -9.36
C ARG A 62 5.30 19.51 -8.67
N PRO A 63 4.55 20.55 -8.29
CA PRO A 63 3.30 20.38 -7.52
C PRO A 63 2.24 19.54 -8.26
N LEU A 64 2.18 19.61 -9.59
CA LEU A 64 1.25 18.79 -10.38
C LEU A 64 1.55 17.29 -10.28
N ALA A 65 2.83 16.90 -10.20
CA ALA A 65 3.19 15.50 -10.00
C ALA A 65 2.71 15.00 -8.64
N HIS A 66 2.82 15.84 -7.59
CA HIS A 66 2.29 15.50 -6.27
C HIS A 66 0.76 15.43 -6.25
N LEU A 67 0.07 16.31 -6.98
CA LEU A 67 -1.39 16.27 -7.09
C LEU A 67 -1.83 14.94 -7.73
N LEU A 68 -1.20 14.54 -8.84
CA LEU A 68 -1.47 13.25 -9.48
C LEU A 68 -1.19 12.08 -8.53
N ARG A 69 -0.05 12.10 -7.83
CA ARG A 69 0.31 11.08 -6.85
C ARG A 69 -0.71 11.02 -5.70
N GLY A 70 -1.16 12.17 -5.20
CA GLY A 70 -2.20 12.24 -4.18
C GLY A 70 -3.53 11.66 -4.66
N THR A 71 -3.92 11.93 -5.91
CA THR A 71 -5.13 11.34 -6.51
C THR A 71 -5.03 9.82 -6.61
N LEU A 72 -3.90 9.30 -7.11
CA LEU A 72 -3.66 7.86 -7.18
C LEU A 72 -3.66 7.21 -5.78
N TRP A 73 -3.06 7.89 -4.80
CA TRP A 73 -3.06 7.44 -3.41
C TRP A 73 -4.46 7.33 -2.81
N ILE A 74 -5.30 8.37 -3.01
CA ILE A 74 -6.70 8.35 -2.55
C ILE A 74 -7.45 7.21 -3.23
N ALA A 75 -7.32 7.08 -4.54
CA ALA A 75 -8.00 6.02 -5.30
C ALA A 75 -7.58 4.63 -4.80
N ALA A 76 -6.27 4.39 -4.64
CA ALA A 76 -5.75 3.12 -4.14
C ALA A 76 -6.26 2.82 -2.73
N THR A 77 -6.16 3.78 -1.79
CA THR A 77 -6.58 3.55 -0.40
C THR A 77 -8.10 3.39 -0.30
N PHE A 78 -8.87 4.17 -1.06
CA PHE A 78 -10.33 4.04 -1.10
C PHE A 78 -10.76 2.65 -1.59
N MET A 79 -10.18 2.17 -2.69
CA MET A 79 -10.47 0.84 -3.22
C MET A 79 -10.04 -0.26 -2.25
N PHE A 80 -8.88 -0.11 -1.60
CA PHE A 80 -8.41 -1.08 -0.61
C PHE A 80 -9.31 -1.13 0.63
N PHE A 81 -9.63 0.02 1.21
CA PHE A 81 -10.51 0.08 2.38
C PHE A 81 -11.93 -0.41 2.05
N THR A 82 -12.40 -0.15 0.82
CA THR A 82 -13.66 -0.74 0.35
C THR A 82 -13.55 -2.25 0.21
N SER A 83 -12.42 -2.78 -0.25
CA SER A 83 -12.26 -4.24 -0.40
C SER A 83 -12.27 -4.96 0.94
N ILE A 84 -11.59 -4.43 1.97
CA ILE A 84 -11.53 -5.07 3.30
C ILE A 84 -12.84 -4.99 4.09
N MET A 85 -13.81 -4.20 3.65
CA MET A 85 -15.19 -4.24 4.18
C MET A 85 -15.89 -5.56 3.88
N TYR A 86 -15.57 -6.18 2.74
CA TYR A 86 -16.27 -7.34 2.20
C TYR A 86 -15.40 -8.59 2.15
N LEU A 87 -14.08 -8.42 2.08
CA LEU A 87 -13.10 -9.51 2.02
C LEU A 87 -12.36 -9.67 3.35
N GLY A 88 -11.82 -10.87 3.57
CA GLY A 88 -10.87 -11.08 4.65
C GLY A 88 -9.62 -10.21 4.49
N LEU A 89 -9.07 -9.71 5.61
CA LEU A 89 -7.89 -8.84 5.58
C LEU A 89 -6.70 -9.50 4.87
N ALA A 90 -6.47 -10.79 5.14
CA ALA A 90 -5.39 -11.55 4.52
C ALA A 90 -5.62 -11.78 3.01
N GLU A 91 -6.88 -12.02 2.57
CA GLU A 91 -7.24 -12.19 1.17
C GLU A 91 -6.98 -10.90 0.38
N ALA A 92 -7.48 -9.77 0.87
CA ALA A 92 -7.26 -8.47 0.25
C ALA A 92 -5.76 -8.13 0.18
N THR A 93 -5.00 -8.38 1.26
CA THR A 93 -3.55 -8.16 1.31
C THR A 93 -2.79 -9.05 0.32
N ALA A 94 -3.18 -10.34 0.18
CA ALA A 94 -2.56 -11.25 -0.78
C ALA A 94 -2.73 -10.75 -2.23
N LEU A 95 -3.91 -10.23 -2.57
CA LEU A 95 -4.20 -9.72 -3.91
C LEU A 95 -3.46 -8.42 -4.24
N ILE A 96 -3.16 -7.58 -3.24
CA ILE A 96 -2.33 -6.38 -3.46
C ILE A 96 -0.90 -6.73 -3.83
N PHE A 97 -0.37 -7.86 -3.37
CA PHE A 97 0.99 -8.29 -3.72
C PHE A 97 1.20 -8.59 -5.22
N VAL A 98 0.18 -8.50 -6.03
CA VAL A 98 0.33 -8.48 -7.49
C VAL A 98 0.94 -7.14 -8.01
N ALA A 99 1.03 -6.11 -7.19
CA ALA A 99 1.55 -4.80 -7.60
C ALA A 99 2.95 -4.84 -8.25
N PRO A 100 3.95 -5.59 -7.76
CA PRO A 100 5.25 -5.71 -8.43
C PRO A 100 5.15 -6.26 -9.85
N LEU A 101 4.18 -7.14 -10.13
CA LEU A 101 3.94 -7.68 -11.46
C LEU A 101 3.38 -6.59 -12.39
N PHE A 102 2.45 -5.77 -11.92
CA PHE A 102 1.97 -4.60 -12.66
C PHE A 102 3.10 -3.60 -12.92
N ILE A 103 3.94 -3.31 -11.91
CA ILE A 103 5.09 -2.41 -12.08
C ILE A 103 5.98 -2.94 -13.21
N THR A 104 6.33 -4.23 -13.20
CA THR A 104 7.17 -4.86 -14.23
C THR A 104 6.51 -4.79 -15.61
N ALA A 105 5.23 -5.13 -15.71
CA ALA A 105 4.51 -5.11 -16.98
C ALA A 105 4.39 -3.69 -17.56
N ILE A 106 4.03 -2.71 -16.73
CA ILE A 106 3.90 -1.30 -17.15
C ILE A 106 5.26 -0.72 -17.55
N SER A 107 6.33 -1.01 -16.79
CA SER A 107 7.69 -0.58 -17.10
C SER A 107 8.16 -1.11 -18.46
N ALA A 108 7.87 -2.39 -18.75
CA ALA A 108 8.21 -2.99 -20.04
C ALA A 108 7.43 -2.38 -21.21
N MET A 109 6.12 -2.19 -21.03
CA MET A 109 5.22 -1.79 -22.11
C MET A 109 5.28 -0.28 -22.41
N PHE A 110 5.42 0.57 -21.38
CA PHE A 110 5.28 2.02 -21.50
C PHE A 110 6.57 2.79 -21.24
N LEU A 111 7.53 2.23 -20.50
CA LEU A 111 8.78 2.90 -20.19
C LEU A 111 9.95 2.35 -21.02
N GLY A 112 9.70 1.36 -21.88
CA GLY A 112 10.71 0.77 -22.77
C GLY A 112 11.79 -0.03 -22.03
N GLU A 113 11.55 -0.44 -20.79
CA GLU A 113 12.50 -1.26 -20.05
C GLU A 113 12.57 -2.67 -20.63
N GLN A 114 13.79 -3.15 -20.88
CA GLN A 114 13.98 -4.50 -21.39
C GLN A 114 13.75 -5.53 -20.28
N VAL A 115 12.61 -6.20 -20.35
CA VAL A 115 12.24 -7.27 -19.43
C VAL A 115 12.51 -8.62 -20.09
N GLY A 116 13.46 -9.38 -19.52
CA GLY A 116 13.81 -10.71 -20.03
C GLY A 116 12.63 -11.70 -19.88
N TRP A 117 12.62 -12.72 -20.76
CA TRP A 117 11.53 -13.72 -20.81
C TRP A 117 11.21 -14.40 -19.45
N ARG A 118 12.23 -14.58 -18.60
CA ARG A 118 12.06 -15.17 -17.26
C ARG A 118 11.21 -14.28 -16.32
N ARG A 119 11.35 -12.96 -16.43
CA ARG A 119 10.49 -12.03 -15.67
C ARG A 119 9.06 -12.06 -16.19
N TRP A 120 8.87 -12.18 -17.51
CA TRP A 120 7.54 -12.35 -18.10
C TRP A 120 6.85 -13.64 -17.63
N LEU A 121 7.60 -14.75 -17.52
CA LEU A 121 7.05 -15.97 -16.93
C LEU A 121 6.64 -15.78 -15.47
N ALA A 122 7.41 -15.05 -14.67
CA ALA A 122 7.04 -14.73 -13.30
C ALA A 122 5.79 -13.85 -13.24
N VAL A 123 5.66 -12.85 -14.13
CA VAL A 123 4.45 -12.03 -14.25
C VAL A 123 3.23 -12.93 -14.54
N LEU A 124 3.32 -13.80 -15.52
CA LEU A 124 2.22 -14.72 -15.89
C LEU A 124 1.87 -15.69 -14.73
N ALA A 125 2.89 -16.23 -14.06
CA ALA A 125 2.68 -17.10 -12.90
C ALA A 125 1.98 -16.37 -11.75
N GLY A 126 2.39 -15.14 -11.46
CA GLY A 126 1.75 -14.32 -10.43
C GLY A 126 0.29 -13.98 -10.76
N PHE A 127 -0.02 -13.66 -12.02
CA PHE A 127 -1.41 -13.48 -12.44
C PHE A 127 -2.23 -14.78 -12.36
N ALA A 128 -1.62 -15.93 -12.62
CA ALA A 128 -2.29 -17.23 -12.35
C ALA A 128 -2.59 -17.39 -10.85
N GLY A 129 -1.68 -16.96 -9.97
CA GLY A 129 -1.91 -16.88 -8.52
C GLY A 129 -3.12 -16.02 -8.16
N VAL A 130 -3.28 -14.85 -8.81
CA VAL A 130 -4.48 -14.00 -8.63
C VAL A 130 -5.74 -14.75 -9.03
N LEU A 131 -5.75 -15.47 -10.16
CA LEU A 131 -6.91 -16.26 -10.60
C LEU A 131 -7.25 -17.38 -9.61
N ILE A 132 -6.26 -17.99 -8.97
CA ILE A 132 -6.45 -18.98 -7.91
C ILE A 132 -7.13 -18.37 -6.68
N VAL A 133 -6.78 -17.15 -6.27
CA VAL A 133 -7.42 -16.45 -5.14
C VAL A 133 -8.83 -15.98 -5.52
N VAL A 134 -8.97 -15.27 -6.64
CA VAL A 134 -10.24 -14.64 -7.08
C VAL A 134 -11.28 -15.67 -7.53
N ARG A 135 -10.87 -16.80 -8.13
CA ARG A 135 -11.73 -17.88 -8.62
C ARG A 135 -12.89 -17.39 -9.50
N PRO A 136 -12.63 -16.66 -10.59
CA PRO A 136 -13.68 -16.10 -11.43
C PRO A 136 -14.58 -17.23 -11.96
N GLY A 137 -15.91 -17.05 -11.82
CA GLY A 137 -16.90 -18.06 -12.23
C GLY A 137 -17.18 -19.19 -11.23
N GLY A 138 -16.47 -19.24 -10.09
CA GLY A 138 -16.77 -20.15 -8.99
C GLY A 138 -17.96 -19.68 -8.13
N SER A 139 -18.54 -20.57 -7.35
CA SER A 139 -19.63 -20.23 -6.42
C SER A 139 -19.23 -19.25 -5.32
N THR A 140 -17.93 -19.13 -5.05
CA THR A 140 -17.34 -18.20 -4.06
C THR A 140 -16.86 -16.90 -4.67
N PHE A 141 -16.98 -16.72 -5.99
CA PHE A 141 -16.54 -15.51 -6.67
C PHE A 141 -17.34 -14.29 -6.22
N GLN A 142 -16.64 -13.27 -5.78
CA GLN A 142 -17.21 -11.96 -5.48
C GLN A 142 -16.58 -10.92 -6.41
N LEU A 143 -17.39 -10.11 -7.06
CA LEU A 143 -16.90 -9.03 -7.93
C LEU A 143 -15.98 -8.05 -7.14
N VAL A 144 -16.21 -7.92 -5.85
CA VAL A 144 -15.41 -7.09 -4.96
C VAL A 144 -13.95 -7.55 -4.84
N SER A 145 -13.66 -8.84 -5.10
CA SER A 145 -12.27 -9.36 -5.13
C SER A 145 -11.42 -8.74 -6.25
N LEU A 146 -12.03 -8.06 -7.22
CA LEU A 146 -11.30 -7.28 -8.23
C LEU A 146 -10.79 -5.94 -7.68
N LEU A 147 -11.36 -5.43 -6.59
CA LEU A 147 -10.92 -4.15 -6.01
C LEU A 147 -9.47 -4.17 -5.51
N PRO A 148 -9.00 -5.17 -4.74
CA PRO A 148 -7.58 -5.21 -4.36
C PRO A 148 -6.65 -5.35 -5.56
N VAL A 149 -7.07 -6.06 -6.62
CA VAL A 149 -6.29 -6.16 -7.87
C VAL A 149 -6.22 -4.80 -8.57
N ALA A 150 -7.33 -4.09 -8.66
CA ALA A 150 -7.37 -2.72 -9.18
C ALA A 150 -6.55 -1.76 -8.29
N THR A 151 -6.60 -1.93 -6.97
CA THR A 151 -5.75 -1.21 -6.02
C THR A 151 -4.27 -1.43 -6.33
N ALA A 152 -3.85 -2.68 -6.54
CA ALA A 152 -2.48 -3.03 -6.90
C ALA A 152 -2.02 -2.36 -8.20
N PHE A 153 -2.90 -2.29 -9.20
CA PHE A 153 -2.63 -1.58 -10.46
C PHE A 153 -2.46 -0.07 -10.23
N VAL A 154 -3.37 0.57 -9.51
CA VAL A 154 -3.26 2.02 -9.19
C VAL A 154 -2.05 2.30 -8.31
N TYR A 155 -1.73 1.40 -7.39
CA TYR A 155 -0.52 1.48 -6.57
C TYR A 155 0.75 1.37 -7.44
N ALA A 156 0.76 0.49 -8.44
CA ALA A 156 1.86 0.41 -9.40
C ALA A 156 2.04 1.73 -10.18
N LEU A 157 0.95 2.36 -10.63
CA LEU A 157 1.00 3.68 -11.25
C LEU A 157 1.53 4.75 -10.28
N LEU A 158 1.11 4.71 -9.01
CA LEU A 158 1.62 5.59 -7.97
C LEU A 158 3.12 5.43 -7.78
N MET A 159 3.63 4.20 -7.73
CA MET A 159 5.07 3.93 -7.61
C MET A 159 5.84 4.45 -8.82
N LEU A 160 5.38 4.15 -10.02
CA LEU A 160 6.02 4.60 -11.26
C LEU A 160 5.96 6.13 -11.43
N SER A 161 4.89 6.77 -10.93
CA SER A 161 4.76 8.24 -10.96
C SER A 161 5.83 8.97 -10.12
N ALA A 162 6.54 8.27 -9.23
CA ALA A 162 7.67 8.84 -8.51
C ALA A 162 8.80 9.31 -9.46
N ARG A 163 8.90 8.73 -10.66
CA ARG A 163 9.85 9.15 -11.70
C ARG A 163 9.54 10.54 -12.28
N TRP A 164 8.30 11.03 -12.12
CA TRP A 164 7.88 12.37 -12.58
C TRP A 164 8.15 13.47 -11.56
N VAL A 165 8.47 13.09 -10.34
CA VAL A 165 8.90 14.02 -9.29
C VAL A 165 10.35 14.41 -9.55
N ASP A 166 10.72 15.63 -9.16
CA ASP A 166 12.11 16.08 -9.29
C ASP A 166 13.04 15.22 -8.40
N SER A 167 14.13 14.72 -8.97
CA SER A 167 15.11 13.91 -8.25
C SER A 167 15.78 14.63 -7.07
N ARG A 168 15.67 15.96 -7.02
CA ARG A 168 16.15 16.79 -5.92
C ARG A 168 15.23 16.75 -4.69
N GLU A 169 13.97 16.35 -4.88
CA GLU A 169 13.02 16.28 -3.80
C GLU A 169 13.30 15.08 -2.89
N SER A 170 13.25 15.33 -1.59
CA SER A 170 13.48 14.28 -0.61
C SER A 170 12.26 13.35 -0.49
N VAL A 171 12.48 12.12 -0.02
CA VAL A 171 11.36 11.20 0.34
C VAL A 171 10.42 11.80 1.38
N TRP A 172 10.93 12.72 2.21
CA TRP A 172 10.11 13.42 3.19
C TRP A 172 9.18 14.45 2.55
N THR A 173 9.62 15.09 1.47
CA THR A 173 8.76 15.92 0.62
C THR A 173 7.64 15.08 0.00
N LEU A 174 7.97 13.91 -0.54
CA LEU A 174 6.98 12.99 -1.11
C LEU A 174 5.93 12.56 -0.07
N LEU A 175 6.36 12.21 1.15
CA LEU A 175 5.48 11.83 2.25
C LEU A 175 4.54 12.99 2.63
N LEU A 176 5.10 14.19 2.84
CA LEU A 176 4.34 15.38 3.22
C LEU A 176 3.27 15.73 2.16
N TYR A 177 3.69 15.82 0.89
CA TYR A 177 2.77 16.18 -0.19
C TYR A 177 1.74 15.09 -0.46
N LEU A 178 2.09 13.82 -0.32
CA LEU A 178 1.13 12.72 -0.45
C LEU A 178 0.03 12.80 0.62
N THR A 179 0.42 13.07 1.87
CA THR A 179 -0.52 13.22 2.99
C THR A 179 -1.35 14.50 2.83
N ALA A 180 -0.71 15.63 2.46
CA ALA A 180 -1.39 16.91 2.31
C ALA A 180 -2.39 16.90 1.13
N THR A 181 -1.99 16.40 -0.04
CA THR A 181 -2.88 16.28 -1.19
C THR A 181 -3.98 15.26 -0.92
N GLY A 182 -3.67 14.18 -0.20
CA GLY A 182 -4.64 13.21 0.27
C GLY A 182 -5.71 13.85 1.15
N ALA A 183 -5.33 14.64 2.15
CA ALA A 183 -6.26 15.37 3.01
C ALA A 183 -7.07 16.40 2.21
N LEU A 184 -6.40 17.19 1.36
CA LEU A 184 -7.05 18.25 0.58
C LEU A 184 -8.09 17.70 -0.39
N LEU A 185 -7.74 16.71 -1.20
CA LEU A 185 -8.64 16.16 -2.21
C LEU A 185 -9.82 15.41 -1.57
N SER A 186 -9.59 14.64 -0.52
CA SER A 186 -10.67 13.96 0.19
C SER A 186 -11.60 14.93 0.91
N ALA A 187 -11.12 16.11 1.34
CA ALA A 187 -11.94 17.15 1.96
C ALA A 187 -13.10 17.65 1.07
N PHE A 188 -12.93 17.63 -0.27
CA PHE A 188 -14.00 18.04 -1.20
C PHE A 188 -15.12 16.99 -1.31
N ILE A 189 -14.82 15.73 -1.09
CA ILE A 189 -15.76 14.62 -1.29
C ILE A 189 -16.39 14.18 0.05
N VAL A 190 -15.63 14.25 1.12
CA VAL A 190 -16.03 13.75 2.44
C VAL A 190 -17.33 14.36 2.98
N PRO A 191 -17.71 15.64 2.71
CA PRO A 191 -18.98 16.18 3.18
C PRO A 191 -20.21 15.42 2.67
N LEU A 192 -20.09 14.74 1.51
CA LEU A 192 -21.17 13.94 0.92
C LEU A 192 -21.42 12.61 1.65
N VAL A 193 -20.44 12.13 2.39
CA VAL A 193 -20.45 10.81 3.07
C VAL A 193 -20.13 10.95 4.56
N TRP A 194 -20.22 12.16 5.09
CA TRP A 194 -19.84 12.44 6.46
C TRP A 194 -20.84 11.86 7.46
N VAL A 195 -20.31 11.08 8.40
CA VAL A 195 -21.02 10.62 9.57
C VAL A 195 -20.34 11.20 10.81
N PRO A 196 -21.09 11.76 11.80
CA PRO A 196 -20.48 12.27 13.02
C PRO A 196 -19.62 11.21 13.71
N VAL A 197 -18.38 11.60 14.06
CA VAL A 197 -17.43 10.71 14.72
C VAL A 197 -17.89 10.48 16.16
N ARG A 198 -18.06 9.21 16.55
CA ARG A 198 -18.36 8.82 17.92
C ARG A 198 -17.11 9.01 18.78
N LEU A 199 -17.28 9.44 20.02
CA LEU A 199 -16.15 9.67 20.93
C LEU A 199 -15.36 8.38 21.19
N ASP A 200 -16.03 7.24 21.22
CA ASP A 200 -15.41 5.92 21.41
C ASP A 200 -14.49 5.51 20.23
N ASP A 201 -14.75 6.04 19.04
CA ASP A 201 -13.97 5.73 17.83
C ASP A 201 -12.77 6.68 17.60
N VAL A 202 -12.68 7.77 18.35
CA VAL A 202 -11.58 8.76 18.18
C VAL A 202 -10.21 8.10 18.29
N TRP A 203 -10.04 7.16 19.21
CA TRP A 203 -8.80 6.43 19.39
C TRP A 203 -8.42 5.55 18.21
N LEU A 204 -9.42 5.00 17.50
CA LEU A 204 -9.19 4.24 16.26
C LEU A 204 -8.67 5.16 15.15
N PHE A 205 -9.24 6.38 15.01
CA PHE A 205 -8.75 7.38 14.04
C PHE A 205 -7.34 7.88 14.38
N VAL A 206 -7.03 8.09 15.65
CA VAL A 206 -5.67 8.42 16.08
C VAL A 206 -4.74 7.25 15.81
N GLY A 207 -5.16 6.04 16.15
CA GLY A 207 -4.39 4.81 15.92
C GLY A 207 -4.03 4.63 14.44
N ILE A 208 -5.00 4.75 13.53
CA ILE A 208 -4.76 4.60 12.09
C ILE A 208 -3.76 5.66 11.57
N ALA A 209 -3.84 6.89 12.06
CA ALA A 209 -2.89 7.94 11.68
C ALA A 209 -1.49 7.67 12.22
N VAL A 210 -1.37 7.24 13.48
CA VAL A 210 -0.08 6.94 14.13
C VAL A 210 0.58 5.74 13.49
N PHE A 211 -0.12 4.59 13.42
CA PHE A 211 0.44 3.37 12.86
C PHE A 211 0.74 3.50 11.37
N GLY A 212 -0.13 4.19 10.60
CA GLY A 212 0.11 4.46 9.19
C GLY A 212 1.35 5.33 8.97
N THR A 213 1.51 6.44 9.72
CA THR A 213 2.66 7.33 9.60
C THR A 213 3.94 6.67 10.10
N ALA A 214 3.89 5.96 11.22
CA ALA A 214 5.02 5.21 11.77
C ALA A 214 5.47 4.12 10.80
N GLY A 215 4.53 3.33 10.26
CA GLY A 215 4.82 2.28 9.30
C GLY A 215 5.51 2.79 8.06
N MET A 216 4.94 3.83 7.41
CA MET A 216 5.55 4.46 6.24
C MET A 216 6.93 5.06 6.52
N THR A 217 7.11 5.68 7.70
CA THR A 217 8.39 6.24 8.11
C THR A 217 9.45 5.16 8.31
N LEU A 218 9.10 4.09 9.04
CA LEU A 218 10.02 2.98 9.31
C LEU A 218 10.40 2.23 8.04
N MET A 219 9.45 1.97 7.13
CA MET A 219 9.74 1.35 5.83
C MET A 219 10.65 2.23 4.99
N THR A 220 10.38 3.54 4.92
CA THR A 220 11.22 4.48 4.20
C THR A 220 12.65 4.50 4.75
N GLN A 221 12.83 4.47 6.07
CA GLN A 221 14.15 4.38 6.69
C GLN A 221 14.82 3.03 6.45
N ALA A 222 14.06 1.93 6.42
CA ALA A 222 14.59 0.60 6.12
C ALA A 222 15.28 0.58 4.74
N PHE A 223 14.64 1.14 3.70
CA PHE A 223 15.21 1.25 2.35
C PHE A 223 16.43 2.18 2.27
N ARG A 224 16.61 3.08 3.23
CA ARG A 224 17.81 3.94 3.32
C ARG A 224 18.97 3.26 4.03
N LEU A 225 18.70 2.32 4.94
CA LEU A 225 19.69 1.67 5.80
C LEU A 225 20.15 0.31 5.28
N ALA A 226 19.42 -0.28 4.34
CA ALA A 226 19.73 -1.60 3.80
C ALA A 226 19.39 -1.68 2.30
N PRO A 227 20.09 -2.52 1.52
CA PRO A 227 19.80 -2.72 0.11
C PRO A 227 18.35 -3.16 -0.13
N ALA A 228 17.72 -2.66 -1.18
CA ALA A 228 16.32 -2.98 -1.52
C ALA A 228 16.10 -4.49 -1.69
N VAL A 229 17.07 -5.22 -2.24
CA VAL A 229 17.01 -6.68 -2.41
C VAL A 229 16.84 -7.44 -1.08
N VAL A 230 17.28 -6.85 0.03
CA VAL A 230 17.15 -7.45 1.38
C VAL A 230 15.83 -7.06 2.04
N VAL A 231 15.43 -5.78 1.90
CA VAL A 231 14.26 -5.27 2.64
C VAL A 231 12.95 -5.45 1.87
N ALA A 232 12.94 -5.37 0.54
CA ALA A 232 11.70 -5.48 -0.23
C ALA A 232 10.98 -6.84 -0.07
N PRO A 233 11.66 -8.00 -0.02
CA PRO A 233 10.98 -9.27 0.25
C PRO A 233 10.31 -9.34 1.63
N LEU A 234 10.77 -8.54 2.60
CA LEU A 234 10.18 -8.50 3.94
C LEU A 234 8.79 -7.84 3.96
N ASP A 235 8.43 -7.09 2.92
CA ASP A 235 7.07 -6.54 2.74
C ASP A 235 6.03 -7.66 2.69
N TYR A 236 6.37 -8.82 2.14
CA TYR A 236 5.48 -9.98 2.12
C TYR A 236 5.15 -10.54 3.50
N THR A 237 5.87 -10.14 4.57
CA THR A 237 5.48 -10.46 5.95
C THR A 237 4.14 -9.85 6.34
N ALA A 238 3.64 -8.86 5.59
CA ALA A 238 2.30 -8.31 5.77
C ALA A 238 1.22 -9.39 5.69
N LEU A 239 1.40 -10.43 4.86
CA LEU A 239 0.45 -11.54 4.78
C LEU A 239 0.35 -12.30 6.11
N LEU A 240 1.46 -12.49 6.82
CA LEU A 240 1.46 -13.12 8.14
C LEU A 240 0.69 -12.25 9.14
N TRP A 241 1.00 -10.95 9.18
CA TRP A 241 0.32 -10.01 10.07
C TRP A 241 -1.16 -9.89 9.74
N ALA A 242 -1.52 -9.77 8.46
CA ALA A 242 -2.91 -9.69 8.03
C ALA A 242 -3.70 -10.96 8.39
N THR A 243 -3.07 -12.14 8.27
CA THR A 243 -3.68 -13.41 8.68
C THR A 243 -3.88 -13.47 10.20
N ILE A 244 -2.86 -13.10 10.98
CA ILE A 244 -2.94 -13.10 12.46
C ILE A 244 -4.01 -12.11 12.93
N LEU A 245 -4.01 -10.88 12.40
CA LEU A 245 -4.99 -9.85 12.80
C LEU A 245 -6.40 -10.21 12.33
N GLY A 246 -6.55 -10.74 11.11
CA GLY A 246 -7.83 -11.21 10.58
C GLY A 246 -8.44 -12.32 11.44
N TRP A 247 -7.61 -13.29 11.83
CA TRP A 247 -8.04 -14.35 12.75
C TRP A 247 -8.39 -13.82 14.14
N LEU A 248 -7.54 -12.96 14.71
CA LEU A 248 -7.67 -12.48 16.09
C LEU A 248 -8.93 -11.61 16.29
N PHE A 249 -9.22 -10.71 15.35
CA PHE A 249 -10.29 -9.71 15.48
C PHE A 249 -11.62 -10.12 14.82
N TRP A 250 -11.56 -10.87 13.71
CA TRP A 250 -12.76 -11.22 12.93
C TRP A 250 -12.95 -12.74 12.75
N ASN A 251 -12.06 -13.55 13.34
CA ASN A 251 -12.05 -15.02 13.14
C ASN A 251 -11.97 -15.42 11.64
N GLU A 252 -11.33 -14.57 10.84
CA GLU A 252 -11.12 -14.78 9.40
C GLU A 252 -9.87 -15.63 9.17
N ILE A 253 -10.05 -16.86 8.73
CA ILE A 253 -8.95 -17.74 8.31
C ILE A 253 -9.05 -17.91 6.81
N PRO A 254 -8.00 -17.50 6.04
CA PRO A 254 -7.97 -17.73 4.60
C PRO A 254 -8.10 -19.23 4.30
N ASP A 255 -8.82 -19.58 3.26
CA ASP A 255 -8.92 -20.97 2.83
C ASP A 255 -7.63 -21.46 2.13
N ALA A 256 -7.50 -22.75 1.93
CA ALA A 256 -6.31 -23.37 1.35
C ALA A 256 -5.94 -22.78 -0.03
N MET A 257 -6.94 -22.45 -0.85
CA MET A 257 -6.69 -21.89 -2.18
C MET A 257 -6.17 -20.45 -2.11
N THR A 258 -6.66 -19.66 -1.16
CA THR A 258 -6.12 -18.32 -0.90
C THR A 258 -4.65 -18.41 -0.49
N PHE A 259 -4.26 -19.35 0.39
CA PHE A 259 -2.86 -19.59 0.73
C PHE A 259 -2.02 -20.04 -0.46
N ILE A 260 -2.52 -20.96 -1.31
CA ILE A 260 -1.82 -21.43 -2.51
C ILE A 260 -1.60 -20.26 -3.49
N GLY A 261 -2.67 -19.52 -3.81
CA GLY A 261 -2.58 -18.39 -4.72
C GLY A 261 -1.66 -17.28 -4.18
N ALA A 262 -1.76 -16.96 -2.89
CA ALA A 262 -0.87 -16.01 -2.22
C ALA A 262 0.59 -16.45 -2.30
N ALA A 263 0.89 -17.74 -2.05
CA ALA A 263 2.24 -18.27 -2.18
C ALA A 263 2.79 -18.12 -3.61
N VAL A 264 1.96 -18.39 -4.64
CA VAL A 264 2.35 -18.19 -6.05
C VAL A 264 2.66 -16.72 -6.34
N ILE A 265 1.81 -15.79 -5.88
CA ILE A 265 2.01 -14.34 -6.06
C ILE A 265 3.32 -13.91 -5.38
N VAL A 266 3.51 -14.28 -4.11
CA VAL A 266 4.71 -13.94 -3.33
C VAL A 266 5.99 -14.48 -3.98
N VAL A 267 6.01 -15.75 -4.35
CA VAL A 267 7.19 -16.37 -5.01
C VAL A 267 7.49 -15.66 -6.33
N SER A 268 6.47 -15.35 -7.13
CA SER A 268 6.63 -14.62 -8.40
C SER A 268 7.18 -13.22 -8.17
N GLY A 269 6.66 -12.48 -7.18
CA GLY A 269 7.13 -11.14 -6.84
C GLY A 269 8.57 -11.13 -6.31
N VAL A 270 8.91 -12.04 -5.40
CA VAL A 270 10.28 -12.21 -4.89
C VAL A 270 11.25 -12.55 -6.02
N PHE A 271 10.87 -13.45 -6.94
CA PHE A 271 11.70 -13.79 -8.09
C PHE A 271 11.99 -12.58 -8.98
N ILE A 272 11.00 -11.70 -9.21
CA ILE A 272 11.19 -10.47 -9.98
C ILE A 272 12.19 -9.55 -9.26
N ILE A 273 12.02 -9.32 -7.96
CA ILE A 273 12.90 -8.45 -7.15
C ILE A 273 14.35 -8.94 -7.19
N LEU A 274 14.57 -10.24 -7.00
CA LEU A 274 15.92 -10.82 -7.02
C LEU A 274 16.58 -10.72 -8.41
N ARG A 275 15.80 -10.86 -9.48
CA ARG A 275 16.31 -10.74 -10.84
C ARG A 275 16.59 -9.31 -11.28
N GLU A 276 15.87 -8.34 -10.75
CA GLU A 276 16.15 -6.92 -10.99
C GLU A 276 17.54 -6.55 -10.47
N HIS A 277 17.88 -7.02 -9.27
CA HIS A 277 19.20 -6.79 -8.70
C HIS A 277 20.34 -7.41 -9.53
N SER A 278 20.19 -8.66 -9.98
CA SER A 278 21.21 -9.35 -10.78
C SER A 278 21.42 -8.77 -12.20
N ALA A 279 20.58 -7.85 -12.64
CA ALA A 279 20.71 -7.19 -13.93
C ALA A 279 21.39 -5.80 -13.83
N ILE A 280 21.59 -5.31 -12.61
CA ILE A 280 22.24 -4.02 -12.32
C ILE A 280 23.73 -4.22 -11.96
N GLU A 281 24.12 -5.43 -11.52
CA GLU A 281 25.51 -5.87 -11.36
C GLU A 281 26.10 -6.34 -12.69
#